data_69c8d4d1275fe11ffbae0796255548ac
#
_entry.id   69c8d4d1275fe11ffbae0796255548ac
#
_cell.length_a   1.000
_cell.length_b   1.000
_cell.length_c   1.000
_cell.angle_alpha   90.00
_cell.angle_beta   90.00
_cell.angle_gamma   90.00
#
_symmetry.space_group_name_H-M   'P 1'
#
loop_
_entity.id
_entity.type
_entity.pdbx_description
1 polymer ?
#
loop_
_entity_poly.entity_id
_entity_poly.type
_entity_poly.pdbx_seq_one_letter_code
_entity_poly.pdbx_strand_id
1 'polypeptide(L)'
;ILRERVPTAQLREFPDQPAGFQALTQGQVDAYTNDGIQLAGLKAKAPSPGNWLIVGEFYSYEPYGMALRKGDSDFRNAVDNGLMEGIDSGKFFEIYEKWFGPKSELPYPMTPEIKKFMIYQAVPK
;
A
#
# COMPACT_ATOMS: atom_id res chain seq x y z
N ILE A 1 8.47 -15.34 0.52
CA ILE A 1 8.98 -14.15 1.24
C ILE A 1 8.80 -14.32 2.74
N LEU A 2 7.56 -14.40 3.32
CA LEU A 2 7.39 -14.47 4.79
C LEU A 2 8.09 -15.70 5.41
N ARG A 3 7.94 -16.89 4.81
CA ARG A 3 8.61 -18.11 5.30
C ARG A 3 10.13 -18.00 5.36
N GLU A 4 10.71 -17.19 4.49
CA GLU A 4 12.17 -16.95 4.44
C GLU A 4 12.59 -15.87 5.44
N ARG A 5 11.75 -14.84 5.64
CA ARG A 5 12.05 -13.71 6.54
C ARG A 5 11.81 -14.02 8.01
N VAL A 6 10.81 -14.86 8.29
CA VAL A 6 10.41 -15.25 9.64
C VAL A 6 10.25 -16.77 9.73
N PRO A 7 11.34 -17.55 9.59
CA PRO A 7 11.29 -19.01 9.47
C PRO A 7 10.74 -19.72 10.71
N THR A 8 10.78 -19.07 11.87
CA THR A 8 10.28 -19.61 13.14
C THR A 8 8.81 -19.30 13.40
N ALA A 9 8.18 -18.43 12.59
CA ALA A 9 6.79 -18.09 12.77
C ALA A 9 5.85 -19.16 12.22
N GLN A 10 4.77 -19.43 12.95
CA GLN A 10 3.67 -20.27 12.45
C GLN A 10 2.76 -19.43 11.57
N LEU A 11 2.84 -19.63 10.25
CA LEU A 11 2.03 -18.86 9.29
C LEU A 11 0.65 -19.47 9.14
N ARG A 12 -0.37 -18.63 9.28
CA ARG A 12 -1.78 -18.93 9.04
C ARG A 12 -2.32 -18.01 7.95
N GLU A 13 -2.94 -18.60 6.94
CA GLU A 13 -3.55 -17.86 5.82
C GLU A 13 -5.04 -17.65 6.09
N PHE A 14 -5.56 -16.50 5.66
CA PHE A 14 -6.97 -16.13 5.79
C PHE A 14 -7.56 -15.82 4.42
N PRO A 15 -8.87 -16.07 4.21
CA PRO A 15 -9.51 -15.89 2.90
C PRO A 15 -9.58 -14.42 2.47
N ASP A 16 -9.60 -13.50 3.42
CA ASP A 16 -9.68 -12.07 3.17
C ASP A 16 -9.09 -11.25 4.32
N GLN A 17 -8.96 -9.94 4.12
CA GLN A 17 -8.40 -9.01 5.09
C GLN A 17 -9.23 -8.88 6.37
N PRO A 18 -10.58 -8.76 6.32
CA PRO A 18 -11.40 -8.73 7.52
C PRO A 18 -11.19 -9.94 8.41
N ALA A 19 -11.15 -11.16 7.85
CA ALA A 19 -10.93 -12.38 8.60
C ALA A 19 -9.55 -12.42 9.29
N GLY A 20 -8.50 -11.99 8.58
CA GLY A 20 -7.15 -11.89 9.14
C GLY A 20 -7.06 -10.88 10.28
N PHE A 21 -7.63 -9.70 10.12
CA PHE A 21 -7.65 -8.67 11.16
C PHE A 21 -8.54 -9.08 12.35
N GLN A 22 -9.67 -9.75 12.09
CA GLN A 22 -10.51 -10.29 13.15
C GLN A 22 -9.76 -11.33 13.99
N ALA A 23 -9.00 -12.22 13.36
CA ALA A 23 -8.18 -13.20 14.07
C ALA A 23 -7.15 -12.52 14.98
N LEU A 24 -6.53 -11.41 14.54
CA LEU A 24 -5.63 -10.61 15.36
C LEU A 24 -6.39 -9.97 16.54
N THR A 25 -7.53 -9.34 16.31
CA THR A 25 -8.31 -8.69 17.38
C THR A 25 -8.84 -9.66 18.43
N GLN A 26 -9.06 -10.92 18.04
CA GLN A 26 -9.49 -12.00 18.93
C GLN A 26 -8.32 -12.75 19.61
N GLY A 27 -7.08 -12.34 19.37
CA GLY A 27 -5.89 -13.00 19.95
C GLY A 27 -5.64 -14.41 19.40
N GLN A 28 -6.19 -14.74 18.23
CA GLN A 28 -5.93 -16.03 17.57
C GLN A 28 -4.58 -16.05 16.84
N VAL A 29 -4.03 -14.90 16.56
CA VAL A 29 -2.68 -14.66 16.01
C VAL A 29 -2.04 -13.48 16.71
N ASP A 30 -0.72 -13.49 16.82
CA ASP A 30 0.05 -12.45 17.51
C ASP A 30 0.34 -11.23 16.62
N ALA A 31 0.36 -11.44 15.30
CA ALA A 31 0.57 -10.40 14.29
C ALA A 31 -0.20 -10.72 13.01
N TYR A 32 -0.53 -9.67 12.25
CA TYR A 32 -1.14 -9.76 10.94
C TYR A 32 -0.31 -8.97 9.93
N THR A 33 -0.06 -9.54 8.78
CA THR A 33 0.73 -8.90 7.71
C THR A 33 -0.09 -8.76 6.43
N ASN A 34 0.04 -7.60 5.81
CA ASN A 34 -0.59 -7.24 4.54
C ASN A 34 0.15 -6.01 3.96
N ASP A 35 -0.32 -5.48 2.82
CA ASP A 35 0.15 -4.20 2.29
C ASP A 35 0.04 -3.09 3.32
N GLY A 36 1.05 -2.24 3.41
CA GLY A 36 1.10 -1.18 4.42
C GLY A 36 -0.10 -0.26 4.40
N ILE A 37 -0.58 0.14 3.22
CA ILE A 37 -1.78 0.99 3.07
C ILE A 37 -3.06 0.27 3.52
N GLN A 38 -3.15 -1.05 3.31
CA GLN A 38 -4.27 -1.86 3.77
C GLN A 38 -4.27 -1.98 5.29
N LEU A 39 -3.10 -2.19 5.90
CA LEU A 39 -2.95 -2.21 7.36
C LEU A 39 -3.31 -0.86 7.98
N ALA A 40 -2.90 0.25 7.36
CA ALA A 40 -3.29 1.59 7.81
C ALA A 40 -4.82 1.79 7.77
N GLY A 41 -5.49 1.30 6.71
CA GLY A 41 -6.95 1.33 6.58
C GLY A 41 -7.67 0.51 7.65
N LEU A 42 -7.20 -0.70 7.91
CA LEU A 42 -7.76 -1.55 8.97
C LEU A 42 -7.58 -0.91 10.35
N LYS A 43 -6.39 -0.38 10.63
CA LYS A 43 -6.11 0.33 11.87
C LYS A 43 -7.01 1.56 12.05
N ALA A 44 -7.16 2.40 11.02
CA ALA A 44 -7.97 3.61 11.09
C ALA A 44 -9.45 3.33 11.38
N LYS A 45 -9.97 2.20 10.88
CA LYS A 45 -11.37 1.76 11.07
C LYS A 45 -11.58 0.90 12.32
N ALA A 46 -10.52 0.54 13.03
CA ALA A 46 -10.64 -0.27 14.23
C ALA A 46 -11.35 0.49 15.36
N PRO A 47 -12.13 -0.17 16.24
CA PRO A 47 -12.81 0.47 17.35
C PRO A 47 -11.87 1.22 18.31
N SER A 48 -10.61 0.81 18.40
CA SER A 48 -9.56 1.43 19.22
C SER A 48 -8.25 1.47 18.43
N PRO A 49 -8.09 2.43 17.49
CA PRO A 49 -6.93 2.49 16.60
C PRO A 49 -5.58 2.61 17.34
N GLY A 50 -5.58 3.21 18.53
CA GLY A 50 -4.40 3.38 19.38
C GLY A 50 -3.83 2.07 19.95
N ASN A 51 -4.62 1.00 19.96
CA ASN A 51 -4.18 -0.32 20.44
C ASN A 51 -3.35 -1.09 19.40
N TRP A 52 -3.26 -0.59 18.18
CA TRP A 52 -2.62 -1.28 17.07
C TRP A 52 -1.41 -0.48 16.57
N LEU A 53 -0.30 -1.17 16.38
CA LEU A 53 0.91 -0.61 15.79
C LEU A 53 1.21 -1.32 14.47
N ILE A 54 1.59 -0.56 13.46
CA ILE A 54 2.21 -1.08 12.25
C ILE A 54 3.71 -0.99 12.48
N VAL A 55 4.39 -2.13 12.46
CA VAL A 55 5.81 -2.25 12.81
C VAL A 55 6.56 -3.07 11.76
N GLY A 56 7.87 -2.97 11.80
CA GLY A 56 8.77 -3.72 10.93
C GLY A 56 9.13 -2.98 9.64
N GLU A 57 10.01 -3.63 8.88
CA GLU A 57 10.41 -3.19 7.55
C GLU A 57 9.51 -3.81 6.48
N PHE A 58 9.47 -3.21 5.29
CA PHE A 58 8.78 -3.80 4.15
C PHE A 58 9.48 -5.10 3.73
N TYR A 59 8.70 -6.18 3.61
CA TYR A 59 9.19 -7.49 3.17
C TYR A 59 9.38 -7.58 1.66
N SER A 60 8.62 -6.81 0.92
CA SER A 60 8.63 -6.72 -0.54
C SER A 60 8.22 -5.33 -1.00
N TYR A 61 8.52 -5.03 -2.25
CA TYR A 61 7.97 -3.89 -2.97
C TYR A 61 7.05 -4.42 -4.07
N GLU A 62 5.78 -4.05 -4.00
CA GLU A 62 4.75 -4.51 -4.92
C GLU A 62 4.02 -3.29 -5.51
N PRO A 63 4.40 -2.88 -6.73
CA PRO A 63 3.79 -1.71 -7.36
C PRO A 63 2.35 -2.03 -7.78
N TYR A 64 1.45 -1.09 -7.57
CA TYR A 64 0.10 -1.17 -8.11
C TYR A 64 0.14 -0.97 -9.63
N GLY A 65 -0.60 -1.81 -10.36
CA GLY A 65 -0.80 -1.70 -11.77
C GLY A 65 -2.26 -1.46 -12.12
N MET A 66 -2.51 -0.84 -13.28
CA MET A 66 -3.86 -0.67 -13.82
C MET A 66 -4.12 -1.73 -14.89
N ALA A 67 -5.24 -2.46 -14.77
CA ALA A 67 -5.68 -3.39 -15.79
C ALA A 67 -6.46 -2.63 -16.88
N LEU A 68 -5.99 -2.73 -18.11
CA LEU A 68 -6.59 -2.11 -19.28
C LEU A 68 -7.00 -3.16 -20.31
N ARG A 69 -7.86 -2.79 -21.25
CA ARG A 69 -8.25 -3.66 -22.36
C ARG A 69 -7.02 -4.02 -23.20
N LYS A 70 -6.86 -5.29 -23.49
CA LYS A 70 -5.79 -5.77 -24.39
C LYS A 70 -6.01 -5.23 -25.81
N GLY A 71 -4.94 -4.72 -26.44
CA GLY A 71 -4.97 -4.22 -27.80
C GLY A 71 -5.39 -2.75 -27.95
N ASP A 72 -5.78 -2.08 -26.87
CA ASP A 72 -6.09 -0.65 -26.85
C ASP A 72 -4.84 0.17 -26.48
N SER A 73 -3.95 0.31 -27.45
CA SER A 73 -2.67 1.03 -27.28
C SER A 73 -2.87 2.52 -27.05
N ASP A 74 -3.88 3.12 -27.67
CA ASP A 74 -4.13 4.56 -27.55
C ASP A 74 -4.58 4.92 -26.14
N PHE A 75 -5.51 4.13 -25.58
CA PHE A 75 -5.94 4.32 -24.20
C PHE A 75 -4.82 4.04 -23.21
N ARG A 76 -4.03 2.97 -23.42
CA ARG A 76 -2.85 2.70 -22.58
C ARG A 76 -1.88 3.88 -22.60
N ASN A 77 -1.53 4.40 -23.78
CA ASN A 77 -0.62 5.52 -23.91
C ASN A 77 -1.17 6.79 -23.24
N ALA A 78 -2.46 7.02 -23.34
CA ALA A 78 -3.12 8.15 -22.64
C ALA A 78 -3.01 8.01 -21.11
N VAL A 79 -3.21 6.81 -20.56
CA VAL A 79 -3.06 6.54 -19.12
C VAL A 79 -1.62 6.71 -18.68
N ASP A 80 -0.66 6.12 -19.41
CA ASP A 80 0.77 6.22 -19.09
C ASP A 80 1.25 7.68 -19.13
N ASN A 81 0.89 8.44 -20.17
CA ASN A 81 1.24 9.85 -20.29
C ASN A 81 0.60 10.69 -19.16
N GLY A 82 -0.67 10.44 -18.84
CA GLY A 82 -1.35 11.14 -17.74
C GLY A 82 -0.73 10.87 -16.38
N LEU A 83 -0.26 9.66 -16.13
CA LEU A 83 0.48 9.32 -14.90
C LEU A 83 1.85 10.03 -14.85
N MET A 84 2.60 10.00 -15.95
CA MET A 84 3.89 10.69 -16.04
C MET A 84 3.74 12.19 -15.83
N GLU A 85 2.79 12.82 -16.54
CA GLU A 85 2.51 14.25 -16.37
C GLU A 85 2.07 14.61 -14.94
N GLY A 86 1.22 13.77 -14.34
CA GLY A 86 0.79 13.93 -12.95
C GLY A 86 1.93 13.88 -11.95
N ILE A 87 2.92 13.01 -12.18
CA ILE A 87 4.10 12.89 -11.33
C ILE A 87 5.06 14.06 -11.58
N ASP A 88 5.36 14.39 -12.83
CA ASP A 88 6.30 15.46 -13.20
C ASP A 88 5.80 16.85 -12.78
N SER A 89 4.52 17.11 -12.92
CA SER A 89 3.90 18.37 -12.46
C SER A 89 3.74 18.46 -10.93
N GLY A 90 3.96 17.35 -10.22
CA GLY A 90 3.70 17.26 -8.78
C GLY A 90 2.24 17.03 -8.39
N LYS A 91 1.31 17.03 -9.35
CA LYS A 91 -0.14 16.87 -9.09
C LYS A 91 -0.50 15.54 -8.45
N PHE A 92 0.21 14.49 -8.82
CA PHE A 92 0.07 13.17 -8.20
C PHE A 92 0.33 13.25 -6.68
N PHE A 93 1.38 13.96 -6.27
CA PHE A 93 1.76 14.07 -4.86
C PHE A 93 0.77 14.94 -4.07
N GLU A 94 0.20 15.99 -4.68
CA GLU A 94 -0.87 16.77 -4.06
C GLU A 94 -2.12 15.91 -3.81
N ILE A 95 -2.50 15.08 -4.78
CA ILE A 95 -3.63 14.15 -4.64
C ILE A 95 -3.33 13.11 -3.57
N TYR A 96 -2.12 12.55 -3.57
CA TYR A 96 -1.71 11.60 -2.54
C TYR A 96 -1.78 12.21 -1.14
N GLU A 97 -1.23 13.41 -0.96
CA GLU A 97 -1.26 14.11 0.33
C GLU A 97 -2.69 14.41 0.81
N LYS A 98 -3.59 14.74 -0.10
CA LYS A 98 -5.02 14.93 0.22
C LYS A 98 -5.66 13.68 0.82
N TRP A 99 -5.35 12.49 0.26
CA TRP A 99 -6.03 11.25 0.63
C TRP A 99 -5.29 10.43 1.69
N PHE A 100 -3.97 10.57 1.76
CA PHE A 100 -3.09 9.77 2.61
C PHE A 100 -2.14 10.60 3.48
N GLY A 101 -2.22 11.92 3.42
CA GLY A 101 -1.42 12.82 4.26
C GLY A 101 -1.77 12.72 5.75
N PRO A 102 -0.96 13.33 6.63
CA PRO A 102 -1.09 13.18 8.09
C PRO A 102 -2.44 13.61 8.67
N LYS A 103 -3.18 14.47 7.95
CA LYS A 103 -4.49 15.01 8.37
C LYS A 103 -5.67 14.36 7.64
N SER A 104 -5.43 13.35 6.81
CA SER A 104 -6.48 12.64 6.07
C SER A 104 -7.20 11.62 6.96
N GLU A 105 -8.31 11.09 6.47
CA GLU A 105 -9.02 9.99 7.13
C GLU A 105 -8.21 8.69 7.18
N LEU A 106 -7.27 8.52 6.25
CA LEU A 106 -6.35 7.40 6.16
C LEU A 106 -4.90 7.89 6.17
N PRO A 107 -4.31 8.21 7.32
CA PRO A 107 -2.94 8.68 7.40
C PRO A 107 -1.95 7.57 6.99
N TYR A 108 -1.39 7.72 5.80
CA TYR A 108 -0.32 6.87 5.27
C TYR A 108 0.65 7.75 4.46
N PRO A 109 1.38 8.66 5.13
CA PRO A 109 2.23 9.63 4.45
C PRO A 109 3.31 8.92 3.63
N MET A 110 3.55 9.43 2.42
CA MET A 110 4.57 8.89 1.53
C MET A 110 5.96 9.18 2.08
N THR A 111 6.79 8.13 2.20
CA THR A 111 8.18 8.32 2.59
C THR A 111 9.00 8.93 1.46
N PRO A 112 10.12 9.62 1.76
CA PRO A 112 11.01 10.17 0.74
C PRO A 112 11.51 9.10 -0.25
N GLU A 113 11.76 7.88 0.23
CA GLU A 113 12.21 6.74 -0.58
C GLU A 113 11.13 6.33 -1.58
N ILE A 114 9.88 6.19 -1.14
CA ILE A 114 8.75 5.85 -2.01
C ILE A 114 8.55 6.96 -3.05
N LYS A 115 8.60 8.23 -2.64
CA LYS A 115 8.47 9.37 -3.55
C LYS A 115 9.56 9.36 -4.62
N LYS A 116 10.82 9.17 -4.22
CA LYS A 116 11.97 9.07 -5.13
C LYS A 116 11.80 7.90 -6.11
N PHE A 117 11.33 6.76 -5.61
CA PHE A 117 11.08 5.58 -6.44
C PHE A 117 10.00 5.84 -7.50
N MET A 118 8.88 6.47 -7.12
CA MET A 118 7.80 6.80 -8.07
C MET A 118 8.28 7.76 -9.17
N ILE A 119 9.04 8.79 -8.83
CA ILE A 119 9.64 9.72 -9.80
C ILE A 119 10.57 8.95 -10.77
N TYR A 120 11.38 8.02 -10.25
CA TYR A 120 12.28 7.23 -11.08
C TYR A 120 11.55 6.28 -12.04
N GLN A 121 10.40 5.75 -11.64
CA GLN A 121 9.57 4.87 -12.49
C GLN A 121 8.86 5.66 -13.61
N ALA A 122 8.55 6.93 -13.39
CA ALA A 122 7.89 7.80 -14.36
C ALA A 122 8.82 8.27 -15.49
N VAL A 123 10.14 8.13 -15.33
CA VAL A 123 11.09 8.51 -16.39
C VAL A 123 11.11 7.42 -17.46
N PRO A 124 10.78 7.72 -18.73
CA PRO A 124 10.89 6.75 -19.83
C PRO A 124 12.34 6.26 -19.94
N LYS A 125 12.52 4.96 -20.03
CA LYS A 125 13.83 4.35 -20.29
C LYS A 125 14.03 4.21 -21.77
#